data_4ce37d5a1543ad555f241bec07608152
#
_entry.id   4ce37d5a1543ad555f241bec07608152
#
_cell.length_a   1.000
_cell.length_b   1.000
_cell.length_c   1.000
_cell.angle_alpha   90.00
_cell.angle_beta   90.00
_cell.angle_gamma   90.00
#
_symmetry.space_group_name_H-M   'P 1'
#
loop_
_entity.id
_entity.type
_entity.pdbx_description
1 polymer ?
#
loop_
_entity_poly.entity_id
_entity_poly.type
_entity_poly.pdbx_seq_one_letter_code
_entity_poly.pdbx_strand_id
1 'polypeptide(L)'
;MTPLARILAELALGVAAALLLRRYVCVLAYVKGSSMRDTLRNGELLFALRRGMRRRLERFDVVLCRYPGRKELFVKRVVALPGERVSLAEGALLIDGEPVEEAFPLRQGRRTMAERALGEEEYFVLGDNRPASRDSRAVGPIADREIVAVVRCVVFPPTRIRRI
;
A
#
# COMPACT_ATOMS: atom_id res chain seq x y z
N MET A 1 -6.87 -19.40 -42.71
CA MET A 1 -6.08 -19.74 -41.48
C MET A 1 -6.47 -21.14 -41.05
N THR A 2 -5.49 -21.99 -40.75
CA THR A 2 -5.77 -23.32 -40.18
C THR A 2 -6.35 -23.15 -38.76
N PRO A 3 -7.19 -24.08 -38.28
CA PRO A 3 -7.76 -24.00 -36.93
C PRO A 3 -6.68 -23.86 -35.84
N LEU A 4 -5.53 -24.51 -36.03
CA LEU A 4 -4.38 -24.37 -35.12
C LEU A 4 -3.82 -22.94 -35.10
N ALA A 5 -3.67 -22.30 -36.25
CA ALA A 5 -3.18 -20.93 -36.36
C ALA A 5 -4.11 -19.92 -35.65
N ARG A 6 -5.42 -20.16 -35.72
CA ARG A 6 -6.42 -19.35 -35.00
C ARG A 6 -6.28 -19.48 -33.49
N ILE A 7 -6.20 -20.70 -32.95
CA ILE A 7 -6.02 -20.97 -31.53
C ILE A 7 -4.74 -20.32 -31.03
N LEU A 8 -3.63 -20.45 -31.74
CA LEU A 8 -2.35 -19.83 -31.36
C LEU A 8 -2.44 -18.30 -31.34
N ALA A 9 -3.15 -17.69 -32.29
CA ALA A 9 -3.34 -16.25 -32.33
C ALA A 9 -4.21 -15.76 -31.14
N GLU A 10 -5.27 -16.46 -30.79
CA GLU A 10 -6.13 -16.15 -29.67
C GLU A 10 -5.36 -16.26 -28.33
N LEU A 11 -4.55 -17.31 -28.17
CA LEU A 11 -3.68 -17.48 -27.01
C LEU A 11 -2.64 -16.34 -26.90
N ALA A 12 -1.99 -16.01 -28.02
CA ALA A 12 -1.01 -14.92 -28.04
C ALA A 12 -1.64 -13.58 -27.69
N LEU A 13 -2.84 -13.29 -28.20
CA LEU A 13 -3.59 -12.08 -27.86
C LEU A 13 -3.96 -12.05 -26.38
N GLY A 14 -4.43 -13.17 -25.83
CA GLY A 14 -4.75 -13.30 -24.39
C GLY A 14 -3.53 -13.05 -23.50
N VAL A 15 -2.39 -13.63 -23.84
CA VAL A 15 -1.12 -13.42 -23.13
C VAL A 15 -0.69 -11.96 -23.23
N ALA A 16 -0.73 -11.37 -24.42
CA ALA A 16 -0.38 -9.96 -24.61
C ALA A 16 -1.29 -9.03 -23.78
N ALA A 17 -2.59 -9.27 -23.79
CA ALA A 17 -3.55 -8.51 -22.97
C ALA A 17 -3.25 -8.67 -21.47
N ALA A 18 -2.97 -9.86 -20.98
CA ALA A 18 -2.62 -10.11 -19.60
C ALA A 18 -1.31 -9.40 -19.19
N LEU A 19 -0.31 -9.39 -20.06
CA LEU A 19 0.95 -8.67 -19.83
C LEU A 19 0.74 -7.16 -19.80
N LEU A 20 -0.10 -6.62 -20.69
CA LEU A 20 -0.46 -5.19 -20.68
C LEU A 20 -1.21 -4.81 -19.40
N LEU A 21 -2.20 -5.59 -18.98
CA LEU A 21 -2.92 -5.39 -17.71
C LEU A 21 -1.95 -5.39 -16.54
N ARG A 22 -1.07 -6.38 -16.44
CA ARG A 22 -0.06 -6.48 -15.40
C ARG A 22 0.90 -5.28 -15.41
N ARG A 23 1.28 -4.79 -16.59
CA ARG A 23 2.24 -3.68 -16.71
C ARG A 23 1.62 -2.33 -16.36
N TYR A 24 0.39 -2.07 -16.79
CA TYR A 24 -0.21 -0.73 -16.73
C TYR A 24 -1.32 -0.58 -15.72
N VAL A 25 -2.03 -1.65 -15.38
CA VAL A 25 -3.25 -1.58 -14.57
C VAL A 25 -3.05 -2.12 -13.16
N CYS A 26 -2.45 -3.30 -12.99
CA CYS A 26 -2.41 -3.95 -11.69
C CYS A 26 -1.01 -4.43 -11.28
N VAL A 27 -0.90 -4.70 -9.98
CA VAL A 27 0.28 -5.32 -9.36
C VAL A 27 -0.20 -6.48 -8.50
N LEU A 28 0.45 -7.63 -8.65
CA LEU A 28 0.33 -8.74 -7.69
C LEU A 28 1.57 -8.74 -6.81
N ALA A 29 1.38 -8.76 -5.50
CA ALA A 29 2.47 -8.72 -4.53
C ALA A 29 2.25 -9.68 -3.38
N TYR A 30 3.26 -10.45 -3.01
CA TYR A 30 3.24 -11.28 -1.80
C TYR A 30 3.62 -10.45 -0.58
N VAL A 31 2.84 -10.61 0.48
CA VAL A 31 3.14 -10.03 1.79
C VAL A 31 4.32 -10.78 2.41
N LYS A 32 5.41 -10.05 2.70
CA LYS A 32 6.55 -10.55 3.45
C LYS A 32 6.72 -9.74 4.73
N GLY A 33 6.80 -10.44 5.86
CA GLY A 33 6.98 -9.83 7.17
C GLY A 33 5.67 -9.58 7.92
N SER A 34 5.77 -8.86 9.03
CA SER A 34 4.71 -8.70 10.02
C SER A 34 4.25 -7.26 10.25
N SER A 35 4.76 -6.30 9.47
CA SER A 35 4.48 -4.86 9.68
C SER A 35 3.02 -4.45 9.49
N MET A 36 2.24 -5.25 8.75
CA MET A 36 0.81 -5.06 8.53
C MET A 36 -0.03 -6.15 9.22
N ARG A 37 0.56 -6.86 10.20
CA ARG A 37 -0.08 -7.97 10.90
C ARG A 37 -1.40 -7.50 11.54
N ASP A 38 -2.35 -8.42 11.52
CA ASP A 38 -3.77 -8.32 11.84
C ASP A 38 -4.61 -7.84 10.64
N THR A 39 -4.16 -6.88 9.84
CA THR A 39 -4.77 -6.57 8.55
C THR A 39 -4.29 -7.52 7.45
N LEU A 40 -2.98 -7.71 7.31
CA LEU A 40 -2.38 -8.58 6.30
C LEU A 40 -1.42 -9.57 6.96
N ARG A 41 -1.45 -10.84 6.51
CA ARG A 41 -0.56 -11.88 7.02
C ARG A 41 0.54 -12.22 6.01
N ASN A 42 1.67 -12.65 6.55
CA ASN A 42 2.77 -13.15 5.73
C ASN A 42 2.30 -14.29 4.82
N GLY A 43 2.70 -14.26 3.53
CA GLY A 43 2.30 -15.25 2.53
C GLY A 43 0.99 -14.94 1.79
N GLU A 44 0.23 -13.91 2.18
CA GLU A 44 -0.94 -13.48 1.41
C GLU A 44 -0.52 -12.85 0.07
N LEU A 45 -1.25 -13.15 -1.00
CA LEU A 45 -1.13 -12.51 -2.30
C LEU A 45 -2.13 -11.37 -2.40
N LEU A 46 -1.63 -10.19 -2.68
CA LEU A 46 -2.40 -8.96 -2.84
C LEU A 46 -2.62 -8.65 -4.30
N PHE A 47 -3.84 -8.20 -4.62
CA PHE A 47 -4.16 -7.51 -5.85
C PHE A 47 -4.22 -6.01 -5.56
N ALA A 48 -3.45 -5.23 -6.31
CA ALA A 48 -3.36 -3.78 -6.16
C ALA A 48 -3.49 -3.10 -7.53
N LEU A 49 -4.15 -1.93 -7.57
CA LEU A 49 -4.26 -1.10 -8.77
C LEU A 49 -3.13 -0.08 -8.81
N ARG A 50 -2.48 0.04 -9.97
CA ARG A 50 -1.40 0.99 -10.18
C ARG A 50 -1.87 2.43 -10.02
N ARG A 51 -0.97 3.26 -9.52
CA ARG A 51 -1.23 4.67 -9.23
C ARG A 51 -1.72 5.46 -10.43
N GLY A 52 -1.19 5.25 -11.64
CA GLY A 52 -1.60 5.95 -12.87
C GLY A 52 -3.07 5.79 -13.28
N MET A 53 -3.83 4.87 -12.64
CA MET A 53 -5.23 4.59 -12.92
C MET A 53 -6.19 5.23 -11.93
N ARG A 54 -5.76 6.26 -11.20
CA ARG A 54 -6.47 6.59 -9.99
C ARG A 54 -6.69 8.03 -9.67
N ARG A 55 -7.80 8.24 -8.93
CA ARG A 55 -8.07 9.42 -8.13
C ARG A 55 -7.04 9.59 -7.00
N ARG A 56 -7.11 10.70 -6.28
CA ARG A 56 -6.28 10.95 -5.10
C ARG A 56 -6.35 9.79 -4.11
N LEU A 57 -5.26 9.57 -3.38
CA LEU A 57 -5.26 8.65 -2.25
C LEU A 57 -6.12 9.23 -1.14
N GLU A 58 -6.77 8.32 -0.43
CA GLU A 58 -7.54 8.66 0.75
C GLU A 58 -6.76 8.24 2.00
N ARG A 59 -7.06 8.89 3.12
CA ARG A 59 -6.53 8.47 4.40
C ARG A 59 -6.95 7.02 4.66
N PHE A 60 -6.04 6.23 5.16
CA PHE A 60 -6.14 4.80 5.43
C PHE A 60 -6.13 3.87 4.22
N ASP A 61 -5.94 4.37 3.01
CA ASP A 61 -5.60 3.50 1.87
C ASP A 61 -4.36 2.65 2.20
N VAL A 62 -4.43 1.35 1.92
CA VAL A 62 -3.27 0.46 2.01
C VAL A 62 -2.54 0.49 0.67
N VAL A 63 -1.27 0.84 0.69
CA VAL A 63 -0.48 1.09 -0.52
C VAL A 63 0.76 0.20 -0.63
N LEU A 64 1.19 -0.04 -1.86
CA LEU A 64 2.51 -0.53 -2.18
C LEU A 64 3.39 0.67 -2.52
N CYS A 65 4.43 0.90 -1.72
CA CYS A 65 5.34 2.03 -1.90
C CYS A 65 6.79 1.59 -1.86
N ARG A 66 7.69 2.45 -2.34
CA ARG A 66 9.15 2.33 -2.16
C ARG A 66 9.61 3.32 -1.12
N TYR A 67 10.64 2.94 -0.39
CA TYR A 67 11.33 3.89 0.48
C TYR A 67 12.44 4.60 -0.32
N PRO A 68 12.80 5.81 0.09
CA PRO A 68 13.87 6.56 -0.57
C PRO A 68 15.14 5.71 -0.69
N GLY A 69 15.69 5.63 -1.92
CA GLY A 69 16.87 4.86 -2.24
C GLY A 69 16.70 3.33 -2.27
N ARG A 70 15.46 2.81 -2.14
CA ARG A 70 15.18 1.38 -2.19
C ARG A 70 14.34 0.99 -3.39
N LYS A 71 14.65 -0.19 -3.97
CA LYS A 71 13.90 -0.76 -5.11
C LYS A 71 12.76 -1.68 -4.64
N GLU A 72 12.84 -2.19 -3.43
CA GLU A 72 11.87 -3.12 -2.84
C GLU A 72 10.53 -2.42 -2.61
N LEU A 73 9.45 -3.18 -2.78
CA LEU A 73 8.10 -2.73 -2.45
C LEU A 73 7.78 -3.07 -0.98
N PHE A 74 7.23 -2.08 -0.30
CA PHE A 74 6.70 -2.21 1.06
C PHE A 74 5.19 -1.99 1.04
N VAL A 75 4.47 -2.78 1.80
CA VAL A 75 3.04 -2.55 2.03
C VAL A 75 2.87 -1.77 3.33
N LYS A 76 2.15 -0.64 3.26
CA LYS A 76 1.88 0.27 4.38
C LYS A 76 0.51 0.93 4.22
N ARG A 77 0.04 1.56 5.30
CA ARG A 77 -1.18 2.37 5.29
C ARG A 77 -0.86 3.85 5.28
N VAL A 78 -1.54 4.59 4.42
CA VAL A 78 -1.49 6.06 4.41
C VAL A 78 -2.20 6.57 5.66
N VAL A 79 -1.52 7.35 6.49
CA VAL A 79 -2.12 7.93 7.71
C VAL A 79 -2.19 9.44 7.68
N ALA A 80 -1.35 10.11 6.86
CA ALA A 80 -1.48 11.53 6.60
C ALA A 80 -1.28 11.85 5.11
N LEU A 81 -1.97 12.87 4.65
CA LEU A 81 -2.08 13.30 3.27
C LEU A 81 -1.17 14.54 3.01
N PRO A 82 -0.91 14.90 1.74
CA PRO A 82 -0.16 16.09 1.40
C PRO A 82 -0.69 17.35 2.07
N GLY A 83 0.23 18.18 2.56
CA GLY A 83 -0.07 19.45 3.23
C GLY A 83 -0.46 19.35 4.71
N GLU A 84 -0.69 18.16 5.24
CA GLU A 84 -1.08 17.95 6.63
C GLU A 84 0.12 17.93 7.59
N ARG A 85 -0.16 18.14 8.87
CA ARG A 85 0.81 18.02 9.96
C ARG A 85 0.49 16.76 10.75
N VAL A 86 1.45 15.85 10.85
CA VAL A 86 1.28 14.56 11.52
C VAL A 86 2.15 14.46 12.76
N SER A 87 1.57 13.96 13.85
CA SER A 87 2.30 13.63 15.08
C SER A 87 1.76 12.36 15.72
N LEU A 88 2.48 11.84 16.70
CA LEU A 88 2.05 10.73 17.55
C LEU A 88 2.22 11.09 19.01
N ALA A 89 1.15 10.98 19.80
CA ALA A 89 1.17 11.15 21.25
C ALA A 89 0.86 9.82 21.92
N GLU A 90 1.85 9.21 22.57
CA GLU A 90 1.75 7.89 23.22
C GLU A 90 1.13 6.80 22.32
N GLY A 91 1.39 6.91 21.01
CA GLY A 91 0.87 6.01 19.97
C GLY A 91 -0.41 6.47 19.28
N ALA A 92 -1.16 7.40 19.84
CA ALA A 92 -2.32 7.99 19.18
C ALA A 92 -1.88 8.85 17.99
N LEU A 93 -2.55 8.69 16.84
CA LEU A 93 -2.31 9.48 15.64
C LEU A 93 -3.01 10.83 15.76
N LEU A 94 -2.26 11.92 15.53
CA LEU A 94 -2.81 13.27 15.45
C LEU A 94 -2.53 13.84 14.07
N ILE A 95 -3.54 14.49 13.49
CA ILE A 95 -3.45 15.23 12.23
C ILE A 95 -3.87 16.67 12.52
N ASP A 96 -3.01 17.63 12.19
CA ASP A 96 -3.20 19.05 12.47
C ASP A 96 -3.54 19.35 13.94
N GLY A 97 -2.94 18.54 14.83
CA GLY A 97 -3.14 18.61 16.29
C GLY A 97 -4.35 17.85 16.83
N GLU A 98 -5.25 17.37 15.96
CA GLU A 98 -6.46 16.68 16.36
C GLU A 98 -6.30 15.15 16.30
N PRO A 99 -6.80 14.40 17.31
CA PRO A 99 -6.73 12.95 17.30
C PRO A 99 -7.62 12.36 16.19
N VAL A 100 -7.07 11.37 15.49
CA VAL A 100 -7.78 10.67 14.39
C VAL A 100 -8.07 9.24 14.81
N GLU A 101 -9.34 8.83 14.72
CA GLU A 101 -9.75 7.45 14.98
C GLU A 101 -9.26 6.52 13.88
N GLU A 102 -8.59 5.45 14.27
CA GLU A 102 -8.03 4.43 13.38
C GLU A 102 -8.92 3.18 13.42
N ALA A 103 -10.04 3.18 12.67
CA ALA A 103 -11.06 2.14 12.66
C ALA A 103 -10.65 0.89 11.85
N PHE A 104 -9.48 0.34 12.09
CA PHE A 104 -8.97 -0.88 11.47
C PHE A 104 -8.14 -1.71 12.48
N PRO A 105 -7.89 -3.01 12.22
CA PRO A 105 -7.07 -3.84 13.09
C PRO A 105 -5.67 -3.25 13.26
N LEU A 106 -5.34 -2.84 14.48
CA LEU A 106 -4.14 -2.10 14.80
C LEU A 106 -3.47 -2.66 16.05
N ARG A 107 -2.17 -2.95 15.95
CA ARG A 107 -1.32 -3.15 17.13
C ARG A 107 -0.68 -1.84 17.53
N GLN A 108 -1.25 -1.23 18.55
CA GLN A 108 -0.79 0.03 19.08
C GLN A 108 0.63 -0.07 19.61
N GLY A 109 1.40 1.00 19.44
CA GLY A 109 2.68 1.23 20.11
C GLY A 109 2.57 2.51 20.94
N ARG A 110 3.43 2.66 21.94
CA ARG A 110 3.48 3.87 22.81
C ARG A 110 4.48 4.92 22.32
N ARG A 111 4.80 4.94 21.03
CA ARG A 111 5.77 5.90 20.50
C ARG A 111 5.18 7.30 20.43
N THR A 112 5.92 8.28 20.93
CA THR A 112 5.69 9.69 20.66
C THR A 112 6.57 10.13 19.50
N MET A 113 6.05 10.97 18.60
CA MET A 113 6.76 11.59 17.50
C MET A 113 6.33 13.05 17.42
N ALA A 114 7.33 13.93 17.41
CA ALA A 114 7.09 15.35 17.22
C ALA A 114 6.35 15.62 15.92
N GLU A 115 5.61 16.71 15.88
CA GLU A 115 4.84 17.15 14.72
C GLU A 115 5.75 17.35 13.51
N ARG A 116 5.28 16.86 12.36
CA ARG A 116 5.94 17.00 11.06
C ARG A 116 4.94 17.49 10.03
N ALA A 117 5.23 18.60 9.39
CA ALA A 117 4.50 19.07 8.23
C ALA A 117 4.89 18.26 6.99
N LEU A 118 3.91 17.93 6.17
CA LEU A 118 4.08 17.23 4.88
C LEU A 118 4.04 18.22 3.74
N GLY A 119 4.91 18.03 2.75
CA GLY A 119 4.86 18.76 1.49
C GLY A 119 3.65 18.34 0.63
N GLU A 120 3.43 19.12 -0.46
CA GLU A 120 2.29 18.96 -1.39
C GLU A 120 2.27 17.61 -2.14
N GLU A 121 3.39 16.88 -2.16
CA GLU A 121 3.52 15.56 -2.80
C GLU A 121 4.01 14.50 -1.81
N GLU A 122 3.81 14.70 -0.51
CA GLU A 122 4.28 13.80 0.52
C GLU A 122 3.13 13.14 1.27
N TYR A 123 3.27 11.84 1.48
CA TYR A 123 2.36 11.03 2.29
C TYR A 123 3.10 10.47 3.49
N PHE A 124 2.44 10.37 4.61
CA PHE A 124 2.96 9.66 5.77
C PHE A 124 2.33 8.28 5.87
N VAL A 125 3.17 7.24 5.89
CA VAL A 125 2.69 5.86 5.89
C VAL A 125 3.15 5.12 7.14
N LEU A 126 2.26 4.34 7.73
CA LEU A 126 2.56 3.50 8.89
C LEU A 126 2.21 2.03 8.62
N GLY A 127 2.88 1.15 9.34
CA GLY A 127 2.43 -0.24 9.45
C GLY A 127 1.36 -0.39 10.53
N ASP A 128 0.40 -1.28 10.33
CA ASP A 128 -0.66 -1.56 11.30
C ASP A 128 -0.10 -2.26 12.56
N ASN A 129 1.00 -2.98 12.43
CA ASN A 129 1.76 -3.47 13.57
C ASN A 129 2.82 -2.44 13.98
N ARG A 130 2.40 -1.41 14.70
CA ARG A 130 3.22 -0.25 15.09
C ARG A 130 4.55 -0.60 15.74
N PRO A 131 4.62 -1.57 16.71
CA PRO A 131 5.88 -1.95 17.33
C PRO A 131 6.86 -2.64 16.39
N ALA A 132 6.37 -3.40 15.42
CA ALA A 132 7.17 -4.21 14.50
C ALA A 132 7.22 -3.66 13.07
N SER A 133 7.03 -2.34 12.90
CA SER A 133 7.07 -1.69 11.60
C SER A 133 8.21 -0.68 11.49
N ARG A 134 9.01 -0.82 10.44
CA ARG A 134 9.86 0.25 9.93
C ARG A 134 9.07 0.98 8.84
N ASP A 135 8.71 2.23 9.08
CA ASP A 135 7.83 3.04 8.24
C ASP A 135 8.25 4.52 8.28
N SER A 136 7.37 5.45 7.91
CA SER A 136 7.69 6.89 7.82
C SER A 136 8.24 7.49 9.12
N ARG A 137 8.01 6.87 10.27
CA ARG A 137 8.64 7.26 11.54
C ARG A 137 10.16 7.11 11.52
N ALA A 138 10.67 6.21 10.68
CA ALA A 138 12.09 5.93 10.59
C ALA A 138 12.73 6.38 9.26
N VAL A 139 11.95 6.44 8.17
CA VAL A 139 12.47 6.72 6.81
C VAL A 139 12.00 8.08 6.29
N GLY A 140 11.11 8.76 6.99
CA GLY A 140 10.50 10.02 6.56
C GLY A 140 9.26 9.82 5.69
N PRO A 141 8.63 10.91 5.26
CA PRO A 141 7.51 10.89 4.33
C PRO A 141 7.87 10.19 3.01
N ILE A 142 6.84 9.70 2.32
CA ILE A 142 6.97 9.04 1.03
C ILE A 142 6.42 9.96 -0.06
N ALA A 143 7.26 10.27 -1.05
CA ALA A 143 6.82 11.09 -2.17
C ALA A 143 5.75 10.37 -3.00
N ASP A 144 4.81 11.11 -3.59
CA ASP A 144 3.72 10.58 -4.42
C ASP A 144 4.21 9.61 -5.50
N ARG A 145 5.30 9.93 -6.19
CA ARG A 145 5.93 9.10 -7.22
C ARG A 145 6.44 7.74 -6.72
N GLU A 146 6.68 7.61 -5.42
CA GLU A 146 7.12 6.34 -4.81
C GLU A 146 5.96 5.42 -4.42
N ILE A 147 4.73 5.91 -4.50
CA ILE A 147 3.53 5.10 -4.28
C ILE A 147 3.14 4.44 -5.60
N VAL A 148 3.38 3.13 -5.67
CA VAL A 148 3.26 2.34 -6.91
C VAL A 148 1.83 1.92 -7.18
N ALA A 149 1.11 1.47 -6.15
CA ALA A 149 -0.24 0.92 -6.29
C ALA A 149 -1.03 0.98 -4.97
N VAL A 150 -2.35 0.92 -5.08
CA VAL A 150 -3.27 0.80 -3.93
C VAL A 150 -3.80 -0.61 -3.87
N VAL A 151 -3.67 -1.24 -2.72
CA VAL A 151 -4.19 -2.59 -2.45
C VAL A 151 -5.72 -2.56 -2.46
N ARG A 152 -6.34 -3.53 -3.12
CA ARG A 152 -7.80 -3.65 -3.19
C ARG A 152 -8.33 -4.89 -2.49
N CYS A 153 -7.60 -5.99 -2.62
CA CYS A 153 -8.01 -7.23 -1.97
C CYS A 153 -6.82 -8.19 -1.77
N VAL A 154 -7.02 -9.11 -0.85
CA VAL A 154 -6.26 -10.36 -0.75
C VAL A 154 -6.91 -11.35 -1.69
N VAL A 155 -6.11 -11.98 -2.57
CA VAL A 155 -6.60 -12.96 -3.56
C VAL A 155 -6.15 -14.39 -3.27
N PHE A 156 -5.21 -14.58 -2.36
CA PHE A 156 -4.73 -15.90 -1.92
C PHE A 156 -4.23 -15.82 -0.47
N PRO A 157 -4.43 -16.85 0.36
CA PRO A 157 -5.08 -18.14 0.07
C PRO A 157 -6.60 -18.00 -0.09
N PRO A 158 -7.29 -18.95 -0.75
CA PRO A 158 -8.74 -18.86 -1.00
C PRO A 158 -9.59 -18.63 0.26
N THR A 159 -9.17 -19.21 1.39
CA THR A 159 -9.84 -19.07 2.68
C THR A 159 -9.75 -17.66 3.30
N ARG A 160 -8.97 -16.76 2.69
CA ARG A 160 -8.70 -15.41 3.18
C ARG A 160 -8.96 -14.31 2.16
N ILE A 161 -9.64 -14.63 1.07
CA ILE A 161 -10.04 -13.63 0.06
C ILE A 161 -10.93 -12.58 0.74
N ARG A 162 -10.52 -11.30 0.66
CA ARG A 162 -11.27 -10.16 1.21
C ARG A 162 -10.85 -8.85 0.57
N ARG A 163 -11.73 -7.85 0.64
CA ARG A 163 -11.37 -6.46 0.34
C ARG A 163 -10.52 -5.86 1.47
N ILE A 164 -9.73 -4.87 1.11
CA ILE A 164 -8.88 -4.10 2.02
C ILE A 164 -9.31 -2.63 1.92
#